data_b4d89cf11a2a9bfc2f64038904ee90d8
#
_entry.id   b4d89cf11a2a9bfc2f64038904ee90d8
#
_cell.length_a   1.000
_cell.length_b   1.000
_cell.length_c   1.000
_cell.angle_alpha   90.00
_cell.angle_beta   90.00
_cell.angle_gamma   90.00
#
_symmetry.space_group_name_H-M   'P 1'
#
loop_
_entity.id
_entity.type
_entity.pdbx_description
1 polymer ?
#
loop_
_entity_poly.entity_id
_entity_poly.type
_entity_poly.pdbx_seq_one_letter_code
_entity_poly.pdbx_strand_id
1 'polypeptide(L)'
;MSFAAVMVGVGPGDGGSQHLPPMHPINLRKQVNLSLDPSFSVKSYVGAASTLLDKAQMADAQGHLEMAFIHYLTAASVASFVPKHAEWSSIRQQRGATFQAYQELMNRTPEIVKRANAIERELTARAEDMMRDAQLEKHGSGRHSPAVAPAQPRLSAAQTPTLPHGRGLSVEE
;
A
#
# COMPACT_ATOMS: atom_id res chain seq x y z
N MET A 1 9.60 1.87 26.76
CA MET A 1 10.08 1.26 25.51
C MET A 1 10.01 2.34 24.43
N SER A 2 11.10 2.59 23.73
CA SER A 2 11.22 3.73 22.82
C SER A 2 10.79 3.31 21.40
N PHE A 3 9.76 3.94 20.83
CA PHE A 3 9.34 3.76 19.42
C PHE A 3 10.48 4.04 18.42
N ALA A 4 11.48 4.80 18.85
CA ALA A 4 12.61 5.17 18.01
C ALA A 4 13.51 3.99 17.62
N ALA A 5 13.48 2.88 18.35
CA ALA A 5 14.41 1.75 18.13
C ALA A 5 14.01 0.83 16.96
N VAL A 6 12.76 0.91 16.48
CA VAL A 6 12.27 0.04 15.38
C VAL A 6 12.46 0.67 14.00
N MET A 7 12.81 1.96 13.95
CA MET A 7 12.88 2.74 12.70
C MET A 7 14.30 2.99 12.19
N VAL A 8 15.35 2.47 12.85
CA VAL A 8 16.75 2.71 12.46
C VAL A 8 17.38 1.42 11.92
N GLY A 9 17.31 1.27 10.62
CA GLY A 9 17.93 0.15 9.93
C GLY A 9 18.03 0.36 8.41
N VAL A 10 18.22 1.61 7.98
CA VAL A 10 18.64 1.86 6.58
C VAL A 10 19.86 2.76 6.63
N GLY A 11 21.04 2.13 6.60
CA GLY A 11 22.28 2.81 6.31
C GLY A 11 22.21 3.43 4.91
N PRO A 12 22.94 4.52 4.63
CA PRO A 12 23.04 5.09 3.30
C PRO A 12 23.90 4.13 2.43
N GLY A 13 23.24 3.16 1.81
CA GLY A 13 23.75 2.39 0.72
C GLY A 13 23.60 3.23 -0.55
N ASP A 14 24.65 3.99 -0.87
CA ASP A 14 24.84 4.64 -2.15
C ASP A 14 24.97 3.55 -3.22
N GLY A 15 24.04 3.49 -4.15
CA GLY A 15 24.04 2.50 -5.21
C GLY A 15 22.82 2.58 -6.10
N GLY A 16 22.88 3.35 -7.18
CA GLY A 16 21.98 3.29 -8.34
C GLY A 16 20.53 3.60 -8.01
N SER A 17 20.02 4.72 -8.46
CA SER A 17 18.59 5.09 -8.39
C SER A 17 17.73 4.06 -9.14
N GLN A 18 17.57 2.87 -8.59
CA GLN A 18 16.54 1.95 -9.01
C GLN A 18 15.21 2.64 -8.68
N HIS A 19 14.44 2.90 -9.71
CA HIS A 19 13.11 3.50 -9.58
C HIS A 19 12.20 2.48 -8.90
N LEU A 20 12.18 2.52 -7.56
CA LEU A 20 11.33 1.64 -6.76
C LEU A 20 9.85 1.90 -7.08
N PRO A 21 9.02 0.85 -7.16
CA PRO A 21 7.58 1.00 -7.36
C PRO A 21 6.94 1.95 -6.34
N PRO A 22 5.86 2.67 -6.69
CA PRO A 22 5.18 3.59 -5.77
C PRO A 22 4.76 2.93 -4.46
N MET A 23 4.34 1.66 -4.51
CA MET A 23 3.93 0.86 -3.35
C MET A 23 5.08 0.39 -2.47
N HIS A 24 6.34 0.58 -2.88
CA HIS A 24 7.47 0.14 -2.07
C HIS A 24 7.50 0.88 -0.72
N PRO A 25 7.70 0.20 0.43
CA PRO A 25 7.64 0.80 1.76
C PRO A 25 8.50 2.05 1.94
N ILE A 26 9.66 2.11 1.28
CA ILE A 26 10.54 3.31 1.30
C ILE A 26 9.80 4.53 0.75
N ASN A 27 9.05 4.38 -0.35
CA ASN A 27 8.29 5.48 -0.95
C ASN A 27 7.07 5.85 -0.11
N LEU A 28 6.40 4.86 0.49
CA LEU A 28 5.28 5.09 1.40
C LEU A 28 5.72 5.82 2.68
N ARG A 29 6.90 5.49 3.22
CA ARG A 29 7.47 6.20 4.39
C ARG A 29 7.72 7.69 4.10
N LYS A 30 8.10 8.05 2.87
CA LYS A 30 8.28 9.45 2.47
C LYS A 30 6.97 10.24 2.46
N GLN A 31 5.82 9.56 2.29
CA GLN A 31 4.50 10.19 2.34
C GLN A 31 4.06 10.52 3.79
N VAL A 32 4.67 9.87 4.78
CA VAL A 32 4.43 10.13 6.21
C VAL A 32 5.26 11.35 6.64
N ASN A 33 5.03 12.49 6.01
CA ASN A 33 5.69 13.74 6.42
C ASN A 33 4.71 14.52 7.31
N LEU A 34 4.82 14.33 8.62
CA LEU A 34 3.98 14.99 9.61
C LEU A 34 4.68 16.25 10.13
N SER A 35 4.12 17.39 9.76
CA SER A 35 4.36 18.63 10.48
C SER A 35 3.45 18.66 11.71
N LEU A 36 3.98 18.28 12.87
CA LEU A 36 3.24 18.31 14.13
C LEU A 36 3.33 19.72 14.73
N ASP A 37 2.20 20.39 14.82
CA ASP A 37 2.10 21.74 15.37
C ASP A 37 1.98 21.67 16.92
N PRO A 38 2.98 22.14 17.68
CA PRO A 38 2.96 22.07 19.14
C PRO A 38 1.84 22.91 19.79
N SER A 39 1.10 23.70 19.04
CA SER A 39 -0.06 24.45 19.54
C SER A 39 -1.30 23.58 19.82
N PHE A 40 -1.38 22.39 19.22
CA PHE A 40 -2.48 21.46 19.52
C PHE A 40 -2.25 20.77 20.86
N SER A 41 -3.34 20.52 21.59
CA SER A 41 -3.27 19.86 22.90
C SER A 41 -2.85 18.38 22.77
N VAL A 42 -2.23 17.84 23.82
CA VAL A 42 -1.92 16.41 23.94
C VAL A 42 -3.17 15.55 23.77
N LYS A 43 -4.33 16.00 24.28
CA LYS A 43 -5.62 15.30 24.10
C LYS A 43 -5.95 15.13 22.61
N SER A 44 -5.74 16.18 21.82
CA SER A 44 -5.97 16.12 20.37
C SER A 44 -5.04 15.13 19.68
N TYR A 45 -3.76 15.10 20.05
CA TYR A 45 -2.79 14.13 19.50
C TYR A 45 -3.13 12.68 19.85
N VAL A 46 -3.50 12.41 21.11
CA VAL A 46 -3.91 11.06 21.53
C VAL A 46 -5.17 10.62 20.77
N GLY A 47 -6.16 11.51 20.63
CA GLY A 47 -7.36 11.23 19.85
C GLY A 47 -7.07 10.98 18.36
N ALA A 48 -6.22 11.80 17.76
CA ALA A 48 -5.81 11.64 16.38
C ALA A 48 -5.05 10.31 16.16
N ALA A 49 -4.13 9.94 17.04
CA ALA A 49 -3.42 8.68 16.97
C ALA A 49 -4.36 7.48 17.07
N SER A 50 -5.33 7.51 18.00
CA SER A 50 -6.35 6.45 18.11
C SER A 50 -7.18 6.32 16.84
N THR A 51 -7.68 7.44 16.30
CA THR A 51 -8.44 7.44 15.04
C THR A 51 -7.63 6.90 13.87
N LEU A 52 -6.35 7.24 13.78
CA LEU A 52 -5.45 6.71 12.74
C LEU A 52 -5.24 5.21 12.88
N LEU A 53 -5.16 4.69 14.11
CA LEU A 53 -5.06 3.25 14.33
C LEU A 53 -6.33 2.51 13.89
N ASP A 54 -7.50 3.06 14.20
CA ASP A 54 -8.76 2.46 13.78
C ASP A 54 -8.87 2.45 12.24
N LYS A 55 -8.46 3.53 11.59
CA LYS A 55 -8.38 3.60 10.12
C LYS A 55 -7.37 2.59 9.55
N ALA A 56 -6.21 2.43 10.20
CA ALA A 56 -5.22 1.45 9.80
C ALA A 56 -5.77 0.02 9.86
N GLN A 57 -6.44 -0.33 10.96
CA GLN A 57 -7.04 -1.65 11.14
C GLN A 57 -8.17 -1.90 10.12
N MET A 58 -8.97 -0.88 9.83
CA MET A 58 -10.02 -0.98 8.81
C MET A 58 -9.44 -1.21 7.42
N ALA A 59 -8.44 -0.44 7.03
CA ALA A 59 -7.75 -0.58 5.75
C ALA A 59 -7.06 -1.95 5.63
N ASP A 60 -6.44 -2.42 6.71
CA ASP A 60 -5.81 -3.74 6.78
C ASP A 60 -6.84 -4.88 6.59
N ALA A 61 -7.97 -4.80 7.28
CA ALA A 61 -9.06 -5.77 7.14
C ALA A 61 -9.66 -5.81 5.72
N GLN A 62 -9.58 -4.69 4.99
CA GLN A 62 -10.01 -4.57 3.60
C GLN A 62 -8.92 -4.99 2.58
N GLY A 63 -7.72 -5.32 3.04
CA GLY A 63 -6.59 -5.66 2.17
C GLY A 63 -5.90 -4.46 1.52
N HIS A 64 -6.24 -3.23 1.93
CA HIS A 64 -5.60 -2.00 1.47
C HIS A 64 -4.29 -1.75 2.21
N LEU A 65 -3.29 -2.61 1.98
CA LEU A 65 -2.06 -2.68 2.77
C LEU A 65 -1.24 -1.38 2.76
N GLU A 66 -1.19 -0.69 1.63
CA GLU A 66 -0.44 0.58 1.50
C GLU A 66 -1.03 1.65 2.42
N MET A 67 -2.36 1.78 2.41
CA MET A 67 -3.10 2.71 3.25
C MET A 67 -3.00 2.34 4.72
N ALA A 68 -3.11 1.05 5.04
CA ALA A 68 -2.92 0.53 6.40
C ALA A 68 -1.51 0.87 6.91
N PHE A 69 -0.48 0.64 6.11
CA PHE A 69 0.91 0.93 6.45
C PHE A 69 1.13 2.41 6.75
N ILE A 70 0.66 3.30 5.86
CA ILE A 70 0.75 4.75 6.05
C ILE A 70 0.06 5.18 7.36
N HIS A 71 -1.16 4.68 7.61
CA HIS A 71 -1.89 5.04 8.83
C HIS A 71 -1.23 4.51 10.09
N TYR A 72 -0.68 3.28 10.11
CA TYR A 72 0.09 2.77 11.23
C TYR A 72 1.33 3.62 11.53
N LEU A 73 2.10 3.98 10.49
CA LEU A 73 3.28 4.83 10.64
C LEU A 73 2.92 6.23 11.14
N THR A 74 1.86 6.80 10.61
CA THR A 74 1.36 8.12 11.01
C THR A 74 0.94 8.12 12.48
N ALA A 75 0.15 7.12 12.88
CA ALA A 75 -0.28 6.96 14.27
C ALA A 75 0.92 6.80 15.23
N ALA A 76 1.91 5.99 14.85
CA ALA A 76 3.12 5.80 15.62
C ALA A 76 3.92 7.10 15.77
N SER A 77 4.03 7.88 14.71
CA SER A 77 4.71 9.18 14.73
C SER A 77 4.01 10.17 15.65
N VAL A 78 2.69 10.29 15.57
CA VAL A 78 1.88 11.14 16.45
C VAL A 78 2.02 10.69 17.92
N ALA A 79 1.89 9.40 18.20
CA ALA A 79 2.02 8.85 19.54
C ALA A 79 3.41 9.10 20.14
N SER A 80 4.47 9.02 19.33
CA SER A 80 5.85 9.28 19.76
C SER A 80 6.14 10.76 20.08
N PHE A 81 5.33 11.66 19.55
CA PHE A 81 5.43 13.09 19.83
C PHE A 81 4.83 13.45 21.20
N VAL A 82 3.79 12.76 21.65
CA VAL A 82 3.08 13.04 22.90
C VAL A 82 4.01 13.22 24.11
N PRO A 83 4.98 12.32 24.38
CA PRO A 83 5.89 12.50 25.53
C PRO A 83 6.83 13.70 25.44
N LYS A 84 7.00 14.26 24.23
CA LYS A 84 7.87 15.42 23.97
C LYS A 84 7.10 16.75 24.06
N HIS A 85 5.78 16.69 24.16
CA HIS A 85 4.92 17.87 24.24
C HIS A 85 5.01 18.56 25.59
N ALA A 86 4.95 19.89 25.61
CA ALA A 86 5.09 20.70 26.83
C ALA A 86 4.05 20.35 27.91
N GLU A 87 2.80 20.05 27.51
CA GLU A 87 1.71 19.69 28.44
C GLU A 87 1.88 18.31 29.07
N TRP A 88 2.74 17.42 28.50
CA TRP A 88 2.80 16.03 28.91
C TRP A 88 3.18 15.84 30.39
N SER A 89 4.08 16.65 30.90
CA SER A 89 4.49 16.58 32.32
C SER A 89 3.32 16.76 33.26
N SER A 90 2.46 17.75 33.01
CA SER A 90 1.25 18.03 33.80
C SER A 90 0.23 16.90 33.69
N ILE A 91 -0.05 16.42 32.44
CA ILE A 91 -1.00 15.33 32.16
C ILE A 91 -0.56 14.03 32.87
N ARG A 92 0.74 13.73 32.86
CA ARG A 92 1.30 12.54 33.50
C ARG A 92 1.16 12.61 35.04
N GLN A 93 1.30 13.80 35.65
CA GLN A 93 1.10 13.99 37.07
C GLN A 93 -0.36 13.86 37.49
N GLN A 94 -1.27 14.42 36.70
CA GLN A 94 -2.71 14.40 36.99
C GLN A 94 -3.35 13.01 36.80
N ARG A 95 -2.74 12.14 36.01
CA ARG A 95 -3.25 10.78 35.67
C ARG A 95 -4.71 10.75 35.28
N GLY A 96 -5.20 11.83 34.61
CA GLY A 96 -6.57 11.96 34.15
C GLY A 96 -6.87 11.14 32.89
N ALA A 97 -8.06 11.38 32.31
CA ALA A 97 -8.56 10.62 31.14
C ALA A 97 -7.60 10.64 29.96
N THR A 98 -6.93 11.76 29.67
CA THR A 98 -5.95 11.85 28.56
C THR A 98 -4.73 10.95 28.80
N PHE A 99 -4.26 10.84 30.04
CA PHE A 99 -3.17 9.94 30.39
C PHE A 99 -3.60 8.47 30.22
N GLN A 100 -4.81 8.11 30.67
CA GLN A 100 -5.35 6.77 30.52
C GLN A 100 -5.50 6.39 29.02
N ALA A 101 -6.07 7.28 28.22
CA ALA A 101 -6.20 7.06 26.79
C ALA A 101 -4.82 6.86 26.10
N TYR A 102 -3.80 7.62 26.51
CA TYR A 102 -2.45 7.40 26.04
C TYR A 102 -1.87 6.04 26.46
N GLN A 103 -2.13 5.61 27.70
CA GLN A 103 -1.69 4.28 28.14
C GLN A 103 -2.36 3.16 27.36
N GLU A 104 -3.65 3.26 27.09
CA GLU A 104 -4.38 2.30 26.25
C GLU A 104 -3.79 2.23 24.84
N LEU A 105 -3.49 3.39 24.24
CA LEU A 105 -2.79 3.49 22.97
C LEU A 105 -1.44 2.76 23.02
N MET A 106 -0.66 2.99 24.09
CA MET A 106 0.66 2.36 24.27
C MET A 106 0.57 0.85 24.50
N ASN A 107 -0.47 0.37 25.17
CA ASN A 107 -0.70 -1.06 25.39
C ASN A 107 -1.00 -1.81 24.06
N ARG A 108 -1.64 -1.15 23.09
CA ARG A 108 -1.89 -1.70 21.75
C ARG A 108 -0.64 -1.70 20.87
N THR A 109 0.36 -0.91 21.21
CA THR A 109 1.55 -0.67 20.39
C THR A 109 2.32 -1.93 19.95
N PRO A 110 2.61 -2.91 20.82
CA PRO A 110 3.38 -4.09 20.42
C PRO A 110 2.74 -4.85 19.26
N GLU A 111 1.42 -5.01 19.30
CA GLU A 111 0.67 -5.69 18.23
C GLU A 111 0.65 -4.87 16.94
N ILE A 112 0.48 -3.56 17.08
CA ILE A 112 0.52 -2.61 15.96
C ILE A 112 1.86 -2.69 15.23
N VAL A 113 2.96 -2.65 15.98
CA VAL A 113 4.32 -2.74 15.40
C VAL A 113 4.52 -4.09 14.71
N LYS A 114 4.08 -5.18 15.33
CA LYS A 114 4.15 -6.52 14.73
C LYS A 114 3.38 -6.56 13.41
N ARG A 115 2.17 -6.00 13.36
CA ARG A 115 1.35 -5.97 12.15
C ARG A 115 1.94 -5.06 11.08
N ALA A 116 2.38 -3.86 11.43
CA ALA A 116 3.04 -2.93 10.50
C ALA A 116 4.28 -3.56 9.84
N ASN A 117 5.11 -4.28 10.61
CA ASN A 117 6.26 -5.00 10.09
C ASN A 117 5.88 -6.17 9.17
N ALA A 118 4.74 -6.84 9.43
CA ALA A 118 4.24 -7.88 8.54
C ALA A 118 3.78 -7.29 7.21
N ILE A 119 3.04 -6.18 7.24
CA ILE A 119 2.60 -5.44 6.05
C ILE A 119 3.80 -4.94 5.25
N GLU A 120 4.83 -4.41 5.93
CA GLU A 120 6.05 -3.95 5.27
C GLU A 120 6.73 -5.06 4.45
N ARG A 121 6.85 -6.26 5.02
CA ARG A 121 7.43 -7.42 4.31
C ARG A 121 6.57 -7.82 3.11
N GLU A 122 5.25 -7.82 3.26
CA GLU A 122 4.33 -8.15 2.18
C GLU A 122 4.41 -7.14 1.04
N LEU A 123 4.45 -5.84 1.35
CA LEU A 123 4.62 -4.78 0.35
C LEU A 123 5.98 -4.84 -0.34
N THR A 124 7.04 -5.18 0.40
CA THR A 124 8.37 -5.36 -0.17
C THR A 124 8.37 -6.52 -1.17
N ALA A 125 7.82 -7.68 -0.79
CA ALA A 125 7.73 -8.83 -1.67
C ALA A 125 6.94 -8.53 -2.96
N ARG A 126 5.78 -7.87 -2.83
CA ARG A 126 4.98 -7.44 -4.00
C ARG A 126 5.75 -6.48 -4.92
N ALA A 127 6.50 -5.55 -4.34
CA ALA A 127 7.31 -4.61 -5.10
C ALA A 127 8.47 -5.30 -5.85
N GLU A 128 9.12 -6.28 -5.22
CA GLU A 128 10.18 -7.09 -5.83
C GLU A 128 9.65 -7.95 -6.97
N ASP A 129 8.48 -8.58 -6.81
CA ASP A 129 7.84 -9.36 -7.87
C ASP A 129 7.50 -8.47 -9.07
N MET A 130 6.91 -7.30 -8.85
CA MET A 130 6.63 -6.33 -9.93
C MET A 130 7.91 -5.91 -10.68
N MET A 131 9.01 -5.68 -9.96
CA MET A 131 10.29 -5.32 -10.59
C MET A 131 10.84 -6.47 -11.41
N ARG A 132 10.70 -7.71 -10.94
CA ARG A 132 11.13 -8.91 -11.66
C ARG A 132 10.33 -9.10 -12.96
N ASP A 133 9.02 -8.96 -12.90
CA ASP A 133 8.14 -9.09 -14.07
C ASP A 133 8.46 -8.03 -15.11
N ALA A 134 8.67 -6.78 -14.69
CA ALA A 134 9.07 -5.69 -15.59
C ALA A 134 10.45 -5.92 -16.25
N GLN A 135 11.36 -6.64 -15.59
CA GLN A 135 12.64 -7.02 -16.17
C GLN A 135 12.49 -8.15 -17.21
N LEU A 136 11.63 -9.12 -16.92
CA LEU A 136 11.34 -10.22 -17.85
C LEU A 136 10.70 -9.72 -19.15
N GLU A 137 9.77 -8.78 -19.05
CA GLU A 137 9.16 -8.14 -20.22
C GLU A 137 10.18 -7.41 -21.11
N LYS A 138 11.13 -6.67 -20.47
CA LYS A 138 12.20 -5.99 -21.22
C LYS A 138 13.13 -6.95 -21.95
N HIS A 139 13.39 -8.13 -21.38
CA HIS A 139 14.26 -9.13 -22.01
C HIS A 139 13.51 -10.09 -22.94
N GLY A 140 12.20 -10.24 -22.77
CA GLY A 140 11.36 -11.11 -23.62
C GLY A 140 10.97 -10.50 -24.97
N SER A 141 10.96 -9.18 -25.10
CA SER A 141 10.53 -8.48 -26.32
C SER A 141 11.53 -8.53 -27.49
N GLY A 142 12.68 -9.20 -27.31
CA GLY A 142 13.74 -9.32 -28.32
C GLY A 142 13.68 -10.58 -29.19
N ARG A 143 12.75 -11.49 -29.00
CA ARG A 143 12.67 -12.73 -29.79
C ARG A 143 11.22 -13.05 -30.09
N HIS A 144 10.68 -12.49 -31.15
CA HIS A 144 9.80 -13.15 -32.13
C HIS A 144 9.22 -12.10 -33.09
N SER A 145 10.02 -11.76 -34.09
CA SER A 145 9.41 -11.53 -35.41
C SER A 145 9.48 -12.89 -36.14
N PRO A 146 8.39 -13.62 -36.24
CA PRO A 146 8.33 -14.63 -37.30
C PRO A 146 8.26 -13.83 -38.58
N ALA A 147 9.32 -13.95 -39.37
CA ALA A 147 9.31 -13.55 -40.79
C ALA A 147 8.12 -14.24 -41.47
N VAL A 148 7.04 -13.51 -41.61
CA VAL A 148 5.91 -13.91 -42.48
C VAL A 148 6.46 -13.78 -43.89
N ALA A 149 6.86 -14.91 -44.48
CA ALA A 149 7.09 -15.04 -45.90
C ALA A 149 5.80 -14.68 -46.66
N PRO A 150 5.86 -13.89 -47.74
CA PRO A 150 4.69 -13.54 -48.50
C PRO A 150 4.19 -14.79 -49.24
N ALA A 151 3.10 -15.38 -48.75
CA ALA A 151 2.39 -16.42 -49.47
C ALA A 151 1.68 -15.78 -50.68
N GLN A 152 2.09 -16.23 -51.86
CA GLN A 152 1.52 -15.88 -53.17
C GLN A 152 0.02 -16.19 -53.24
N PRO A 153 -0.77 -15.39 -54.00
CA PRO A 153 -2.19 -15.68 -54.20
C PRO A 153 -2.35 -16.80 -55.22
N ARG A 154 -2.86 -17.95 -54.81
CA ARG A 154 -3.40 -18.94 -55.73
C ARG A 154 -4.85 -18.56 -56.11
N LEU A 155 -5.02 -18.10 -57.33
CA LEU A 155 -6.26 -18.06 -58.05
C LEU A 155 -6.76 -19.51 -58.31
N SER A 156 -7.96 -19.82 -57.89
CA SER A 156 -8.82 -20.88 -58.53
C SER A 156 -10.26 -20.65 -58.08
N ALA A 157 -11.00 -20.16 -59.04
CA ALA A 157 -12.17 -20.72 -59.72
C ALA A 157 -13.41 -20.96 -58.83
N ALA A 158 -14.37 -20.08 -59.06
CA ALA A 158 -15.80 -20.32 -59.37
C ALA A 158 -16.47 -21.57 -58.76
N GLN A 159 -17.51 -21.33 -57.97
CA GLN A 159 -18.85 -21.94 -58.21
C GLN A 159 -19.89 -21.22 -57.32
N THR A 160 -20.83 -20.62 -57.98
CA THR A 160 -22.14 -20.14 -57.51
C THR A 160 -23.14 -21.30 -57.49
N PRO A 161 -24.43 -21.07 -57.23
CA PRO A 161 -25.13 -20.86 -56.00
C PRO A 161 -26.23 -21.89 -55.78
N THR A 162 -26.78 -22.02 -54.57
CA THR A 162 -28.15 -22.56 -54.45
C THR A 162 -28.81 -22.11 -53.15
N LEU A 163 -29.84 -21.29 -53.24
CA LEU A 163 -30.95 -21.19 -52.33
C LEU A 163 -31.95 -22.31 -52.62
N PRO A 164 -32.67 -22.84 -51.65
CA PRO A 164 -34.03 -22.38 -51.43
C PRO A 164 -34.49 -22.36 -49.95
N HIS A 165 -35.31 -21.39 -49.61
CA HIS A 165 -36.72 -21.49 -49.22
C HIS A 165 -37.14 -22.46 -48.08
N GLY A 166 -37.82 -21.89 -47.12
CA GLY A 166 -38.67 -22.58 -46.16
C GLY A 166 -38.83 -21.82 -44.88
N ARG A 167 -39.72 -20.87 -44.77
CA ARG A 167 -41.08 -20.91 -44.18
C ARG A 167 -41.14 -21.61 -42.81
N GLY A 168 -41.65 -20.88 -41.81
CA GLY A 168 -42.20 -21.45 -40.61
C GLY A 168 -42.53 -20.40 -39.56
N LEU A 169 -43.74 -19.89 -39.61
CA LEU A 169 -44.49 -19.11 -38.62
C LEU A 169 -44.83 -19.98 -37.39
N SER A 170 -44.98 -19.34 -36.24
CA SER A 170 -45.96 -19.51 -35.15
C SER A 170 -45.37 -18.86 -33.89
N VAL A 171 -45.84 -17.75 -33.31
CA VAL A 171 -47.10 -17.35 -32.68
C VAL A 171 -47.42 -18.20 -31.43
N GLU A 172 -47.80 -17.43 -30.39
CA GLU A 172 -48.49 -17.78 -29.10
C GLU A 172 -47.58 -18.34 -28.00
N GLU A 173 -47.66 -17.92 -26.74
CA GLU A 173 -48.56 -17.05 -25.90
C GLU A 173 -47.75 -16.45 -24.80
#